data_b15f79f5b3353fba4ad566f742424e5f
#
_entry.id   b15f79f5b3353fba4ad566f742424e5f
#
_cell.length_a   1.000
_cell.length_b   1.000
_cell.length_c   1.000
_cell.angle_alpha   90.00
_cell.angle_beta   90.00
_cell.angle_gamma   90.00
#
_symmetry.space_group_name_H-M   'P 1'
#
loop_
_entity.id
_entity.type
_entity.pdbx_description
1 polymer ?
#
loop_
_entity_poly.entity_id
_entity_poly.type
_entity_poly.pdbx_seq_one_letter_code
_entity_poly.pdbx_strand_id
1 'polypeptide(L)'
;RVIAIESEREFGVSVLERLDAELRRRGELFRTHAVQDLAGFRRAVPDMPMPRTMLIVDEFQELFVADDKLAQDAALLLDRLVRQGRAFGIHVMLGSQTLAGAYSLARSPLGQMAIRIALECSEADAHLILSDENTAARLLNRPGEAIYNDQNGLVAGNHPFQVVWLPDPQRQQYLTT
;
A
#
# COMPACT_ATOMS: atom_id res chain seq x y z
N ARG A 1 3.93 15.21 6.93
CA ARG A 1 3.49 15.21 8.34
C ARG A 1 2.93 13.84 8.69
N VAL A 2 3.48 13.20 9.70
CA VAL A 2 2.92 11.98 10.30
C VAL A 2 1.66 12.36 11.07
N ILE A 3 0.57 11.61 10.88
CA ILE A 3 -0.71 11.88 11.54
C ILE A 3 -0.92 10.95 12.73
N ALA A 4 -0.51 9.70 12.60
CA ALA A 4 -0.66 8.68 13.63
C ALA A 4 0.38 7.57 13.45
N ILE A 5 0.81 6.98 14.55
CA ILE A 5 1.58 5.75 14.62
C ILE A 5 0.94 4.93 15.74
N GLU A 6 0.33 3.81 15.39
CA GLU A 6 -0.40 2.96 16.33
C GLU A 6 -0.45 1.52 15.81
N SER A 7 -0.59 0.54 16.69
CA SER A 7 -0.56 -0.89 16.38
C SER A 7 -1.89 -1.64 16.64
N GLU A 8 -2.91 -0.99 17.19
CA GLU A 8 -4.20 -1.63 17.44
C GLU A 8 -5.04 -1.77 16.17
N ARG A 9 -5.68 -2.91 15.98
CA ARG A 9 -6.51 -3.22 14.79
C ARG A 9 -7.67 -2.25 14.62
N GLU A 10 -8.36 -1.91 15.71
CA GLU A 10 -9.49 -0.97 15.76
C GLU A 10 -9.04 0.42 15.30
N PHE A 11 -7.88 0.84 15.75
CA PHE A 11 -7.29 2.10 15.29
C PHE A 11 -6.96 2.04 13.79
N GLY A 12 -6.38 0.92 13.31
CA GLY A 12 -6.11 0.71 11.89
C GLY A 12 -7.38 0.85 11.04
N VAL A 13 -8.49 0.23 11.44
CA VAL A 13 -9.77 0.36 10.75
C VAL A 13 -10.30 1.79 10.79
N SER A 14 -10.20 2.49 11.93
CA SER A 14 -10.62 3.89 12.04
C SER A 14 -9.86 4.82 11.09
N VAL A 15 -8.57 4.54 10.83
CA VAL A 15 -7.75 5.26 9.83
C VAL A 15 -8.27 4.98 8.42
N LEU A 16 -8.59 3.73 8.10
CA LEU A 16 -9.18 3.35 6.82
C LEU A 16 -10.52 4.05 6.57
N GLU A 17 -11.40 4.08 7.58
CA GLU A 17 -12.69 4.78 7.53
C GLU A 17 -12.50 6.29 7.27
N ARG A 18 -11.55 6.91 7.95
CA ARG A 18 -11.22 8.32 7.75
C ARG A 18 -10.72 8.59 6.32
N LEU A 19 -9.90 7.71 5.77
CA LEU A 19 -9.43 7.83 4.39
C LEU A 19 -10.54 7.58 3.38
N ASP A 20 -11.46 6.67 3.64
CA ASP A 20 -12.66 6.46 2.83
C ASP A 20 -13.58 7.69 2.84
N ALA A 21 -13.76 8.32 4.00
CA ALA A 21 -14.50 9.58 4.10
C ALA A 21 -13.81 10.71 3.30
N GLU A 22 -12.48 10.80 3.35
CA GLU A 22 -11.70 11.76 2.56
C GLU A 22 -11.80 11.45 1.06
N LEU A 23 -11.79 10.18 0.66
CA LEU A 23 -12.00 9.77 -0.72
C LEU A 23 -13.35 10.26 -1.25
N ARG A 24 -14.41 10.07 -0.47
CA ARG A 24 -15.76 10.56 -0.82
C ARG A 24 -15.81 12.08 -0.91
N ARG A 25 -15.23 12.79 0.06
CA ARG A 25 -15.14 14.26 0.06
C ARG A 25 -14.44 14.77 -1.19
N ARG A 26 -13.32 14.16 -1.59
CA ARG A 26 -12.61 14.51 -2.84
C ARG A 26 -13.48 14.22 -4.07
N GLY A 27 -14.20 13.11 -4.07
CA GLY A 27 -15.14 12.75 -5.13
C GLY A 27 -16.23 13.79 -5.34
N GLU A 28 -16.82 14.33 -4.27
CA GLU A 28 -17.79 15.42 -4.35
C GLU A 28 -17.18 16.70 -4.94
N LEU A 29 -15.98 17.07 -4.47
CA LEU A 29 -15.29 18.25 -5.00
C LEU A 29 -14.95 18.07 -6.48
N PHE A 30 -14.48 16.90 -6.92
CA PHE A 30 -14.17 16.66 -8.32
C PHE A 30 -15.41 16.74 -9.20
N ARG A 31 -16.54 16.22 -8.71
CA ARG A 31 -17.84 16.35 -9.41
C ARG A 31 -18.29 17.81 -9.52
N THR A 32 -18.21 18.55 -8.42
CA THR A 32 -18.60 19.98 -8.39
C THR A 32 -17.78 20.82 -9.38
N HIS A 33 -16.50 20.48 -9.54
CA HIS A 33 -15.60 21.23 -10.44
C HIS A 33 -15.42 20.57 -11.82
N ALA A 34 -16.23 19.55 -12.15
CA ALA A 34 -16.20 18.82 -13.42
C ALA A 34 -14.80 18.30 -13.80
N VAL A 35 -14.04 17.79 -12.82
CA VAL A 35 -12.70 17.22 -12.99
C VAL A 35 -12.68 15.75 -12.63
N GLN A 36 -11.70 14.97 -13.14
CA GLN A 36 -11.64 13.52 -12.97
C GLN A 36 -10.50 13.06 -12.06
N ASP A 37 -9.52 13.91 -11.82
CA ASP A 37 -8.34 13.55 -11.03
C ASP A 37 -7.78 14.73 -10.23
N LEU A 38 -6.85 14.43 -9.33
CA LEU A 38 -6.18 15.42 -8.48
C LEU A 38 -5.43 16.49 -9.31
N ALA A 39 -4.83 16.11 -10.44
CA ALA A 39 -4.10 17.05 -11.26
C ALA A 39 -5.07 18.06 -11.93
N GLY A 40 -6.20 17.58 -12.42
CA GLY A 40 -7.28 18.41 -12.93
C GLY A 40 -7.84 19.35 -11.87
N PHE A 41 -8.08 18.83 -10.65
CA PHE A 41 -8.58 19.64 -9.53
C PHE A 41 -7.62 20.78 -9.16
N ARG A 42 -6.33 20.49 -9.04
CA ARG A 42 -5.31 21.51 -8.71
C ARG A 42 -5.20 22.62 -9.77
N ARG A 43 -5.45 22.28 -11.05
CA ARG A 43 -5.51 23.29 -12.12
C ARG A 43 -6.78 24.14 -12.07
N ALA A 44 -7.91 23.49 -11.78
CA ALA A 44 -9.21 24.16 -11.74
C ALA A 44 -9.40 25.04 -10.50
N VAL A 45 -8.80 24.66 -9.37
CA VAL A 45 -8.98 25.34 -8.07
C VAL A 45 -7.61 25.52 -7.40
N PRO A 46 -6.75 26.39 -7.92
CA PRO A 46 -5.37 26.55 -7.44
C PRO A 46 -5.28 27.04 -5.98
N ASP A 47 -6.28 27.81 -5.54
CA ASP A 47 -6.31 28.38 -4.19
C ASP A 47 -6.78 27.38 -3.11
N MET A 48 -7.23 26.19 -3.50
CA MET A 48 -7.61 25.12 -2.57
C MET A 48 -6.55 24.01 -2.55
N PRO A 49 -5.62 24.02 -1.59
CA PRO A 49 -4.59 23.00 -1.54
C PRO A 49 -5.19 21.62 -1.26
N MET A 50 -4.89 20.66 -2.13
CA MET A 50 -5.26 19.26 -1.95
C MET A 50 -4.00 18.41 -2.06
N PRO A 51 -3.33 18.06 -0.94
CA PRO A 51 -2.11 17.28 -0.96
C PRO A 51 -2.40 15.81 -1.33
N ARG A 52 -1.38 15.12 -1.87
CA ARG A 52 -1.42 13.66 -1.89
C ARG A 52 -1.35 13.12 -0.47
N THR A 53 -2.07 12.03 -0.25
CA THR A 53 -2.06 11.29 1.01
C THR A 53 -1.46 9.92 0.74
N MET A 54 -0.53 9.48 1.57
CA MET A 54 0.00 8.12 1.54
C MET A 54 -0.37 7.42 2.85
N LEU A 55 -1.04 6.30 2.73
CA LEU A 55 -1.22 5.33 3.80
C LEU A 55 -0.09 4.32 3.71
N ILE A 56 0.64 4.15 4.80
CA ILE A 56 1.66 3.11 4.94
C ILE A 56 1.19 2.22 6.09
N VAL A 57 1.00 0.93 5.81
CA VAL A 57 0.67 -0.08 6.81
C VAL A 57 1.78 -1.11 6.81
N ASP A 58 2.56 -1.13 7.87
CA ASP A 58 3.53 -2.19 8.11
C ASP A 58 2.84 -3.35 8.82
N GLU A 59 3.23 -4.58 8.51
CA GLU A 59 2.59 -5.81 9.00
C GLU A 59 1.05 -5.79 8.82
N PHE A 60 0.59 -5.42 7.61
CA PHE A 60 -0.83 -5.25 7.33
C PHE A 60 -1.66 -6.51 7.55
N GLN A 61 -1.04 -7.71 7.56
CA GLN A 61 -1.71 -8.98 7.87
C GLN A 61 -2.30 -8.99 9.28
N GLU A 62 -1.79 -8.16 10.19
CA GLU A 62 -2.34 -8.04 11.55
C GLU A 62 -3.81 -7.56 11.55
N LEU A 63 -4.26 -6.87 10.51
CA LEU A 63 -5.66 -6.52 10.35
C LEU A 63 -6.56 -7.75 10.14
N PHE A 64 -5.98 -8.90 9.74
CA PHE A 64 -6.67 -10.11 9.30
C PHE A 64 -6.38 -11.34 10.16
N VAL A 65 -5.82 -11.17 11.37
CA VAL A 65 -5.49 -12.28 12.28
C VAL A 65 -6.71 -13.06 12.77
N ALA A 66 -7.90 -12.47 12.71
CA ALA A 66 -9.16 -13.11 13.05
C ALA A 66 -10.16 -12.90 11.90
N ASP A 67 -10.95 -13.93 11.59
CA ASP A 67 -12.06 -13.81 10.64
C ASP A 67 -13.29 -13.24 11.38
N ASP A 68 -13.25 -11.95 11.59
CA ASP A 68 -14.28 -11.20 12.29
C ASP A 68 -14.77 -10.01 11.44
N LYS A 69 -15.75 -9.30 11.97
CA LYS A 69 -16.31 -8.12 11.28
C LYS A 69 -15.26 -7.04 11.02
N LEU A 70 -14.31 -6.87 11.94
CA LEU A 70 -13.24 -5.88 11.82
C LEU A 70 -12.35 -6.16 10.59
N ALA A 71 -11.97 -7.43 10.39
CA ALA A 71 -11.19 -7.85 9.22
C ALA A 71 -11.98 -7.68 7.92
N GLN A 72 -13.28 -7.98 7.93
CA GLN A 72 -14.14 -7.80 6.76
C GLN A 72 -14.30 -6.32 6.40
N ASP A 73 -14.52 -5.45 7.38
CA ASP A 73 -14.60 -4.01 7.19
C ASP A 73 -13.26 -3.46 6.68
N ALA A 74 -12.12 -3.91 7.25
CA ALA A 74 -10.78 -3.55 6.76
C ALA A 74 -10.57 -3.94 5.29
N ALA A 75 -10.96 -5.16 4.91
CA ALA A 75 -10.83 -5.64 3.53
C ALA A 75 -11.62 -4.78 2.54
N LEU A 76 -12.87 -4.44 2.88
CA LEU A 76 -13.73 -3.60 2.03
C LEU A 76 -13.18 -2.18 1.87
N LEU A 77 -12.71 -1.58 2.97
CA LEU A 77 -12.14 -0.24 2.95
C LEU A 77 -10.83 -0.19 2.16
N LEU A 78 -9.93 -1.16 2.39
CA LEU A 78 -8.68 -1.28 1.63
C LEU A 78 -8.94 -1.48 0.15
N ASP A 79 -9.86 -2.38 -0.23
CA ASP A 79 -10.21 -2.63 -1.63
C ASP A 79 -10.66 -1.33 -2.32
N ARG A 80 -11.51 -0.54 -1.66
CA ARG A 80 -11.97 0.74 -2.19
C ARG A 80 -10.85 1.75 -2.33
N LEU A 81 -10.00 1.89 -1.32
CA LEU A 81 -8.87 2.81 -1.34
C LEU A 81 -7.86 2.44 -2.43
N VAL A 82 -7.54 1.16 -2.60
CA VAL A 82 -6.61 0.69 -3.63
C VAL A 82 -7.18 0.92 -5.03
N ARG A 83 -8.46 0.60 -5.27
CA ARG A 83 -9.10 0.75 -6.59
C ARG A 83 -9.28 2.20 -7.00
N GLN A 84 -9.70 3.05 -6.09
CA GLN A 84 -10.15 4.40 -6.43
C GLN A 84 -9.15 5.48 -6.00
N GLY A 85 -8.38 5.27 -4.94
CA GLY A 85 -7.57 6.30 -4.29
C GLY A 85 -6.60 7.02 -5.23
N ARG A 86 -6.03 6.32 -6.22
CA ARG A 86 -5.04 6.88 -7.13
C ARG A 86 -5.52 8.16 -7.82
N ALA A 87 -6.72 8.15 -8.39
CA ALA A 87 -7.29 9.32 -9.08
C ALA A 87 -7.48 10.50 -8.12
N PHE A 88 -7.82 10.21 -6.87
CA PHE A 88 -8.03 11.19 -5.81
C PHE A 88 -6.76 11.58 -5.05
N GLY A 89 -5.60 11.03 -5.46
CA GLY A 89 -4.31 11.32 -4.82
C GLY A 89 -4.15 10.67 -3.45
N ILE A 90 -4.84 9.55 -3.21
CA ILE A 90 -4.66 8.69 -2.03
C ILE A 90 -3.93 7.42 -2.49
N HIS A 91 -2.79 7.14 -1.90
CA HIS A 91 -1.94 6.01 -2.24
C HIS A 91 -1.80 5.09 -1.03
N VAL A 92 -1.68 3.80 -1.28
CA VAL A 92 -1.56 2.77 -0.24
C VAL A 92 -0.26 2.01 -0.47
N MET A 93 0.51 1.81 0.60
CA MET A 93 1.67 0.94 0.68
C MET A 93 1.43 -0.06 1.81
N LEU A 94 1.50 -1.35 1.49
CA LEU A 94 1.34 -2.43 2.45
C LEU A 94 2.67 -3.17 2.58
N GLY A 95 3.14 -3.33 3.80
CA GLY A 95 4.32 -4.13 4.15
C GLY A 95 3.92 -5.36 4.95
N SER A 96 4.63 -6.47 4.73
CA SER A 96 4.41 -7.71 5.47
C SER A 96 5.64 -8.59 5.39
N GLN A 97 5.92 -9.36 6.44
CA GLN A 97 6.95 -10.41 6.42
C GLN A 97 6.43 -11.70 5.78
N THR A 98 5.11 -11.95 5.88
CA THR A 98 4.46 -13.10 5.25
C THR A 98 3.02 -12.73 4.87
N LEU A 99 2.53 -13.31 3.80
CA LEU A 99 1.13 -13.17 3.38
C LEU A 99 0.27 -14.35 3.82
N ALA A 100 0.86 -15.36 4.46
CA ALA A 100 0.14 -16.51 4.98
C ALA A 100 -0.90 -16.06 6.03
N GLY A 101 -2.12 -16.57 5.92
CA GLY A 101 -3.23 -16.23 6.82
C GLY A 101 -4.05 -15.00 6.43
N ALA A 102 -3.44 -13.94 5.92
CA ALA A 102 -4.15 -12.73 5.50
C ALA A 102 -4.71 -12.81 4.08
N TYR A 103 -4.16 -13.72 3.25
CA TYR A 103 -4.37 -13.71 1.81
C TYR A 103 -5.83 -13.92 1.39
N SER A 104 -6.60 -14.72 2.13
CA SER A 104 -8.00 -15.00 1.79
C SER A 104 -8.87 -13.75 1.80
N LEU A 105 -8.73 -12.90 2.79
CA LEU A 105 -9.48 -11.64 2.94
C LEU A 105 -8.85 -10.49 2.16
N ALA A 106 -7.52 -10.44 2.10
CA ALA A 106 -6.77 -9.38 1.41
C ALA A 106 -6.56 -9.66 -0.10
N ARG A 107 -7.02 -10.78 -0.64
CA ARG A 107 -6.79 -11.17 -2.05
C ARG A 107 -7.27 -10.11 -3.04
N SER A 108 -8.44 -9.52 -2.81
CA SER A 108 -8.99 -8.52 -3.72
C SER A 108 -8.15 -7.24 -3.76
N PRO A 109 -7.85 -6.55 -2.65
CA PRO A 109 -6.99 -5.37 -2.68
C PRO A 109 -5.58 -5.68 -3.19
N LEU A 110 -4.95 -6.80 -2.78
CA LEU A 110 -3.62 -7.19 -3.27
C LEU A 110 -3.60 -7.42 -4.78
N GLY A 111 -4.64 -8.04 -5.34
CA GLY A 111 -4.77 -8.26 -6.78
C GLY A 111 -4.87 -6.97 -7.61
N GLN A 112 -5.24 -5.84 -6.99
CA GLN A 112 -5.32 -4.54 -7.66
C GLN A 112 -4.02 -3.72 -7.55
N MET A 113 -3.06 -4.18 -6.75
CA MET A 113 -1.76 -3.51 -6.58
C MET A 113 -0.81 -3.97 -7.68
N ALA A 114 -0.61 -3.12 -8.68
CA ALA A 114 0.25 -3.43 -9.82
C ALA A 114 1.74 -3.41 -9.46
N ILE A 115 2.15 -2.52 -8.54
CA ILE A 115 3.54 -2.40 -8.10
C ILE A 115 3.75 -3.33 -6.91
N ARG A 116 4.76 -4.19 -7.02
CA ARG A 116 5.12 -5.17 -6.00
C ARG A 116 6.63 -5.12 -5.75
N ILE A 117 7.03 -5.21 -4.50
CA ILE A 117 8.43 -5.30 -4.10
C ILE A 117 8.58 -6.53 -3.23
N ALA A 118 9.44 -7.44 -3.62
CA ALA A 118 9.75 -8.65 -2.89
C ALA A 118 11.22 -8.68 -2.52
N LEU A 119 11.51 -8.85 -1.24
CA LEU A 119 12.83 -9.25 -0.75
C LEU A 119 12.92 -10.79 -0.75
N GLU A 120 14.03 -11.34 -0.29
CA GLU A 120 14.14 -12.79 -0.08
C GLU A 120 12.98 -13.28 0.79
N CYS A 121 12.24 -14.27 0.30
CA CYS A 121 11.10 -14.85 0.99
C CYS A 121 10.91 -16.31 0.61
N SER A 122 9.99 -16.99 1.30
CA SER A 122 9.60 -18.37 0.97
C SER A 122 9.00 -18.47 -0.43
N GLU A 123 9.01 -19.68 -1.00
CA GLU A 123 8.35 -19.94 -2.28
C GLU A 123 6.85 -19.62 -2.21
N ALA A 124 6.21 -19.98 -1.09
CA ALA A 124 4.80 -19.68 -0.86
C ALA A 124 4.50 -18.17 -0.86
N ASP A 125 5.32 -17.38 -0.16
CA ASP A 125 5.18 -15.92 -0.16
C ASP A 125 5.53 -15.31 -1.52
N ALA A 126 6.52 -15.85 -2.23
CA ALA A 126 6.85 -15.40 -3.58
C ALA A 126 5.66 -15.55 -4.55
N HIS A 127 4.93 -16.66 -4.49
CA HIS A 127 3.70 -16.86 -5.26
C HIS A 127 2.61 -15.83 -4.88
N LEU A 128 2.47 -15.52 -3.61
CA LEU A 128 1.45 -14.59 -3.13
C LEU A 128 1.78 -13.14 -3.47
N ILE A 129 3.05 -12.73 -3.34
CA ILE A 129 3.46 -11.34 -3.59
C ILE A 129 3.68 -11.07 -5.08
N LEU A 130 4.24 -11.99 -5.83
CA LEU A 130 4.47 -11.82 -7.26
C LEU A 130 3.34 -12.46 -8.07
N SER A 131 3.48 -13.72 -8.46
CA SER A 131 2.43 -14.51 -9.11
C SER A 131 2.76 -16.00 -9.01
N ASP A 132 1.78 -16.87 -9.32
CA ASP A 132 1.95 -18.32 -9.28
C ASP A 132 3.11 -18.83 -10.15
N GLU A 133 3.45 -18.11 -11.20
CA GLU A 133 4.55 -18.46 -12.12
C GLU A 133 5.87 -17.74 -11.78
N ASN A 134 5.89 -16.88 -10.76
CA ASN A 134 7.04 -16.02 -10.45
C ASN A 134 7.57 -16.25 -9.03
N THR A 135 8.51 -17.15 -8.91
CA THR A 135 9.21 -17.46 -7.64
C THR A 135 10.58 -16.82 -7.53
N ALA A 136 10.87 -15.81 -8.34
CA ALA A 136 12.21 -15.22 -8.41
C ALA A 136 12.72 -14.66 -7.08
N ALA A 137 11.83 -14.20 -6.19
CA ALA A 137 12.19 -13.69 -4.87
C ALA A 137 12.85 -14.75 -3.96
N ARG A 138 12.52 -16.03 -4.14
CA ARG A 138 13.18 -17.15 -3.43
C ARG A 138 14.66 -17.32 -3.78
N LEU A 139 15.07 -16.84 -4.94
CA LEU A 139 16.44 -17.00 -5.42
C LEU A 139 17.38 -15.85 -4.98
N LEU A 140 16.84 -14.83 -4.34
CA LEU A 140 17.63 -13.78 -3.72
C LEU A 140 18.43 -14.37 -2.55
N ASN A 141 19.70 -13.97 -2.41
CA ASN A 141 20.60 -14.57 -1.44
C ASN A 141 21.52 -13.57 -0.73
N ARG A 142 21.37 -12.28 -1.02
CA ARG A 142 22.16 -11.24 -0.36
C ARG A 142 21.24 -10.33 0.43
N PRO A 143 21.64 -9.90 1.63
CA PRO A 143 20.88 -8.93 2.39
C PRO A 143 20.57 -7.67 1.58
N GLY A 144 19.28 -7.30 1.52
CA GLY A 144 18.83 -6.13 0.79
C GLY A 144 18.68 -6.29 -0.72
N GLU A 145 18.96 -7.47 -1.30
CA GLU A 145 18.52 -7.76 -2.67
C GLU A 145 16.99 -7.81 -2.70
N ALA A 146 16.42 -7.24 -3.75
CA ALA A 146 14.97 -7.18 -3.92
C ALA A 146 14.58 -7.19 -5.40
N ILE A 147 13.33 -7.50 -5.66
CA ILE A 147 12.70 -7.42 -6.98
C ILE A 147 11.62 -6.33 -6.90
N TYR A 148 11.76 -5.32 -7.75
CA TYR A 148 10.66 -4.42 -8.09
C TYR A 148 9.93 -5.00 -9.29
N ASN A 149 8.60 -5.07 -9.21
CA ASN A 149 7.76 -5.56 -10.30
C ASN A 149 6.60 -4.58 -10.50
N ASP A 150 6.42 -4.12 -11.72
CA ASP A 150 5.38 -3.17 -12.14
C ASP A 150 4.34 -3.77 -13.10
N GLN A 151 4.37 -5.08 -13.30
CA GLN A 151 3.48 -5.82 -14.19
C GLN A 151 2.66 -6.89 -13.45
N ASN A 152 2.07 -6.51 -12.31
CA ASN A 152 1.21 -7.41 -11.52
C ASN A 152 1.87 -8.74 -11.11
N GLY A 153 3.19 -8.74 -10.95
CA GLY A 153 3.95 -9.92 -10.54
C GLY A 153 4.41 -10.82 -11.68
N LEU A 154 4.13 -10.51 -12.95
CA LEU A 154 4.63 -11.30 -14.08
C LEU A 154 6.16 -11.29 -14.14
N VAL A 155 6.77 -12.42 -14.52
CA VAL A 155 8.24 -12.56 -14.61
C VAL A 155 8.87 -11.47 -15.48
N ALA A 156 8.24 -11.10 -16.58
CA ALA A 156 8.71 -10.06 -17.49
C ALA A 156 8.82 -8.66 -16.86
N GLY A 157 8.08 -8.43 -15.77
CA GLY A 157 8.10 -7.17 -15.01
C GLY A 157 9.13 -7.15 -13.88
N ASN A 158 9.99 -8.16 -13.74
CA ASN A 158 10.97 -8.22 -12.67
C ASN A 158 12.19 -7.32 -12.95
N HIS A 159 12.44 -6.40 -12.04
CA HIS A 159 13.62 -5.53 -12.05
C HIS A 159 14.39 -5.74 -10.73
N PRO A 160 15.46 -6.53 -10.72
CA PRO A 160 16.29 -6.71 -9.54
C PRO A 160 16.96 -5.40 -9.13
N PHE A 161 17.03 -5.15 -7.83
CA PHE A 161 17.72 -3.98 -7.29
C PHE A 161 18.30 -4.29 -5.90
N GLN A 162 19.15 -3.40 -5.42
CA GLN A 162 19.74 -3.45 -4.08
C GLN A 162 19.17 -2.32 -3.24
N VAL A 163 18.56 -2.66 -2.11
CA VAL A 163 18.13 -1.66 -1.10
C VAL A 163 19.38 -1.00 -0.51
N VAL A 164 19.34 0.32 -0.41
CA VAL A 164 20.42 1.08 0.21
C VAL A 164 20.44 0.85 1.72
N TRP A 165 21.60 0.51 2.25
CA TRP A 165 21.80 0.46 3.68
C TRP A 165 21.85 1.87 4.26
N LEU A 166 21.02 2.15 5.25
CA LEU A 166 21.03 3.41 5.99
C LEU A 166 21.49 3.14 7.44
N PRO A 167 22.74 3.50 7.80
CA PRO A 167 23.25 3.32 9.16
C PRO A 167 22.42 4.09 10.19
N ASP A 168 22.27 3.53 11.41
CA ASP A 168 21.47 4.13 12.48
C ASP A 168 21.80 5.60 12.79
N PRO A 169 23.08 6.04 12.86
CA PRO A 169 23.39 7.45 13.09
C PRO A 169 22.84 8.37 12.00
N GLN A 170 22.89 7.94 10.73
CA GLN A 170 22.34 8.72 9.63
C GLN A 170 20.81 8.70 9.65
N ARG A 171 20.19 7.56 9.97
CA ARG A 171 18.75 7.48 10.15
C ARG A 171 18.24 8.44 11.22
N GLN A 172 18.90 8.50 12.38
CA GLN A 172 18.55 9.41 13.46
C GLN A 172 18.68 10.89 13.03
N GLN A 173 19.69 11.23 12.24
CA GLN A 173 19.85 12.57 11.71
C GLN A 173 18.65 13.00 10.83
N TYR A 174 18.12 12.09 9.97
CA TYR A 174 16.95 12.40 9.16
C TYR A 174 15.64 12.47 9.96
N LEU A 175 15.54 11.77 11.08
CA LEU A 175 14.35 11.80 11.94
C LEU A 175 14.26 13.04 12.81
N THR A 176 15.39 13.72 13.09
CA THR A 176 15.46 14.90 13.95
C THR A 176 15.38 16.23 13.18
N THR A 177 15.35 16.20 11.84
CA THR A 177 15.20 17.36 10.96
C THR A 177 13.74 17.53 10.51
#